data_7c3064bbd520f6d9ddf8284cf44ad187
#
_entry.id   7c3064bbd520f6d9ddf8284cf44ad187
#
_cell.length_a   1.000
_cell.length_b   1.000
_cell.length_c   1.000
_cell.angle_alpha   90.00
_cell.angle_beta   90.00
_cell.angle_gamma   90.00
#
_symmetry.space_group_name_H-M   'P 1'
#
loop_
_entity.id
_entity.type
_entity.pdbx_description
1 polymer ?
#
loop_
_entity_poly.entity_id
_entity_poly.type
_entity_poly.pdbx_seq_one_letter_code
_entity_poly.pdbx_strand_id
1 'polypeptide(L)'
;MCSSDLAQMFDTVIVAVAKAHHKKTLFTLEQRMAMAQQSLADCPNVKVQTFDGLVIDFAQSQSVSTMVRGIRSMTDFDYEFQLAGMNRRLAPHIDTVFLNTSDVFQCISSTLVREIFMLGGEVAQFVSPTVFQQMQAHGKT
;
A
#
# COMPACT_ATOMS: atom_id res chain seq x y z
N MET A 1 8.46 6.67 -1.43
CA MET A 1 8.91 5.35 -1.90
C MET A 1 7.73 4.63 -2.50
N CYS A 2 7.88 4.07 -3.67
CA CYS A 2 6.86 3.23 -4.30
C CYS A 2 7.32 1.75 -4.31
N SER A 3 6.40 0.85 -4.65
CA SER A 3 6.72 -0.59 -4.70
C SER A 3 7.80 -0.93 -5.74
N SER A 4 7.97 -0.08 -6.77
CA SER A 4 9.05 -0.20 -7.75
C SER A 4 10.43 0.09 -7.17
N ASP A 5 10.54 0.99 -6.18
CA ASP A 5 11.81 1.25 -5.49
C ASP A 5 12.22 0.02 -4.66
N LEU A 6 11.24 -0.64 -4.01
CA LEU A 6 11.48 -1.88 -3.28
C LEU A 6 11.93 -3.01 -4.19
N ALA A 7 11.42 -3.08 -5.42
CA ALA A 7 11.84 -4.08 -6.39
C ALA A 7 13.34 -4.00 -6.75
N GLN A 8 13.96 -2.84 -6.58
CA GLN A 8 15.41 -2.67 -6.77
C GLN A 8 16.23 -3.05 -5.52
N MET A 9 15.60 -3.08 -4.35
CA MET A 9 16.28 -3.33 -3.06
C MET A 9 16.21 -4.78 -2.62
N PHE A 10 15.21 -5.54 -3.09
CA PHE A 10 14.93 -6.91 -2.64
C PHE A 10 14.76 -7.85 -3.83
N ASP A 11 15.21 -9.09 -3.67
CA ASP A 11 15.10 -10.14 -4.70
C ASP A 11 13.63 -10.50 -5.00
N THR A 12 12.78 -10.43 -4.00
CA THR A 12 11.33 -10.67 -4.13
C THR A 12 10.58 -9.71 -3.21
N VAL A 13 9.54 -9.08 -3.75
CA VAL A 13 8.64 -8.20 -3.00
C VAL A 13 7.21 -8.73 -3.10
N ILE A 14 6.51 -8.83 -1.97
CA ILE A 14 5.09 -9.14 -1.91
C ILE A 14 4.34 -7.87 -1.53
N VAL A 15 3.50 -7.38 -2.44
CA VAL A 15 2.57 -6.29 -2.18
C VAL A 15 1.26 -6.90 -1.66
N ALA A 16 1.01 -6.71 -0.37
CA ALA A 16 -0.13 -7.28 0.32
C ALA A 16 -1.33 -6.33 0.29
N VAL A 17 -2.41 -6.75 -0.36
CA VAL A 17 -3.67 -6.00 -0.47
C VAL A 17 -4.67 -6.54 0.55
N ALA A 18 -4.93 -5.75 1.59
CA ALA A 18 -5.85 -6.16 2.66
C ALA A 18 -7.31 -6.20 2.20
N LYS A 19 -8.04 -7.23 2.61
CA LYS A 19 -9.50 -7.25 2.54
C LYS A 19 -10.04 -6.24 3.58
N ALA A 20 -10.72 -5.20 3.11
CA ALA A 20 -11.19 -4.14 3.99
C ALA A 20 -12.53 -4.52 4.64
N HIS A 21 -12.49 -4.99 5.90
CA HIS A 21 -13.72 -5.33 6.64
C HIS A 21 -14.41 -4.11 7.27
N HIS A 22 -13.65 -3.06 7.62
CA HIS A 22 -14.16 -1.92 8.39
C HIS A 22 -13.92 -0.55 7.74
N LYS A 23 -13.24 -0.50 6.59
CA LYS A 23 -12.97 0.77 5.88
C LYS A 23 -13.83 0.85 4.63
N LYS A 24 -14.57 1.95 4.48
CA LYS A 24 -15.19 2.29 3.19
C LYS A 24 -14.07 2.60 2.20
N THR A 25 -13.82 1.67 1.28
CA THR A 25 -12.89 1.85 0.17
C THR A 25 -13.65 2.34 -1.06
N LEU A 26 -13.02 3.17 -1.90
CA LEU A 26 -13.61 3.61 -3.16
C LEU A 26 -13.75 2.45 -4.15
N PHE A 27 -12.80 1.51 -4.10
CA PHE A 27 -12.70 0.38 -5.02
C PHE A 27 -12.88 -0.96 -4.31
N THR A 28 -13.44 -1.93 -5.01
CA THR A 28 -13.54 -3.32 -4.54
C THR A 28 -12.15 -3.95 -4.38
N LEU A 29 -12.08 -5.10 -3.72
CA LEU A 29 -10.82 -5.82 -3.57
C LEU A 29 -10.23 -6.21 -4.93
N GLU A 30 -11.07 -6.69 -5.84
CA GLU A 30 -10.71 -7.10 -7.19
C GLU A 30 -10.15 -5.93 -8.00
N GLN A 31 -10.80 -4.77 -7.93
CA GLN A 31 -10.32 -3.54 -8.58
C GLN A 31 -8.97 -3.09 -8.02
N ARG A 32 -8.79 -3.12 -6.69
CA ARG A 32 -7.51 -2.78 -6.05
C ARG A 32 -6.39 -3.73 -6.44
N MET A 33 -6.69 -5.02 -6.53
CA MET A 33 -5.75 -6.03 -7.00
C MET A 33 -5.35 -5.78 -8.46
N ALA A 34 -6.32 -5.60 -9.35
CA ALA A 34 -6.07 -5.36 -10.77
C ALA A 34 -5.21 -4.08 -10.99
N MET A 35 -5.55 -2.99 -10.30
CA MET A 35 -4.78 -1.74 -10.37
C MET A 35 -3.34 -1.93 -9.86
N ALA A 36 -3.15 -2.64 -8.74
CA ALA A 36 -1.82 -2.89 -8.20
C ALA A 36 -0.98 -3.77 -9.16
N GLN A 37 -1.55 -4.84 -9.71
CA GLN A 37 -0.90 -5.70 -10.69
C GLN A 37 -0.51 -4.94 -11.94
N GLN A 38 -1.41 -4.13 -12.47
CA GLN A 38 -1.15 -3.33 -13.68
C GLN A 38 -0.08 -2.25 -13.43
N SER A 39 -0.11 -1.58 -12.26
CA SER A 39 0.87 -0.55 -11.91
C SER A 39 2.28 -1.12 -11.65
N LEU A 40 2.40 -2.42 -11.42
CA LEU A 40 3.65 -3.11 -11.08
C LEU A 40 4.07 -4.14 -12.15
N ALA A 41 3.41 -4.12 -13.32
CA ALA A 41 3.67 -5.07 -14.41
C ALA A 41 5.13 -5.09 -14.89
N ASP A 42 5.80 -3.95 -14.80
CA ASP A 42 7.22 -3.80 -15.20
C ASP A 42 8.22 -4.26 -14.12
N CYS A 43 7.73 -4.75 -12.97
CA CYS A 43 8.55 -5.23 -11.86
C CYS A 43 8.42 -6.75 -11.72
N PRO A 44 9.26 -7.56 -12.40
CA PRO A 44 9.09 -9.02 -12.50
C PRO A 44 9.27 -9.75 -11.16
N ASN A 45 9.97 -9.15 -10.21
CA ASN A 45 10.18 -9.69 -8.86
C ASN A 45 9.13 -9.23 -7.83
N VAL A 46 8.07 -8.52 -8.28
CA VAL A 46 6.97 -8.08 -7.42
C VAL A 46 5.76 -8.99 -7.62
N LYS A 47 5.22 -9.51 -6.52
CA LYS A 47 4.00 -10.32 -6.49
C LYS A 47 2.92 -9.53 -5.73
N VAL A 48 1.72 -9.42 -6.32
CA VAL A 48 0.57 -8.80 -5.64
C VAL A 48 -0.34 -9.90 -5.13
N GLN A 49 -0.61 -9.90 -3.83
CA GLN A 49 -1.46 -10.91 -3.18
C GLN A 49 -2.48 -10.26 -2.27
N THR A 50 -3.62 -10.91 -2.08
CA THR A 50 -4.62 -10.50 -1.09
C THR A 50 -4.40 -11.22 0.22
N PHE A 51 -4.80 -10.58 1.32
CA PHE A 51 -4.89 -11.25 2.62
C PHE A 51 -6.11 -10.80 3.40
N ASP A 52 -6.50 -11.65 4.32
CA ASP A 52 -7.56 -11.44 5.29
C ASP A 52 -6.99 -11.62 6.71
N GLY A 53 -7.49 -10.86 7.69
CA GLY A 53 -6.99 -10.91 9.06
C GLY A 53 -5.72 -10.09 9.29
N LEU A 54 -4.83 -10.59 10.14
CA LEU A 54 -3.61 -9.89 10.53
C LEU A 54 -2.53 -9.97 9.46
N VAL A 55 -1.91 -8.83 9.18
CA VAL A 55 -0.79 -8.77 8.21
C VAL A 55 0.40 -9.62 8.65
N ILE A 56 0.60 -9.78 9.96
CA ILE A 56 1.70 -10.58 10.50
C ILE A 56 1.49 -12.08 10.25
N ASP A 57 0.25 -12.59 10.35
CA ASP A 57 -0.08 -13.99 10.05
C ASP A 57 0.11 -14.25 8.54
N PHE A 58 -0.30 -13.31 7.71
CA PHE A 58 -0.04 -13.38 6.28
C PHE A 58 1.47 -13.42 5.99
N ALA A 59 2.26 -12.54 6.60
CA ALA A 59 3.71 -12.51 6.43
C ALA A 59 4.36 -13.86 6.83
N GLN A 60 3.93 -14.45 7.93
CA GLN A 60 4.37 -15.80 8.35
C GLN A 60 4.01 -16.86 7.30
N SER A 61 2.79 -16.83 6.77
CA SER A 61 2.35 -17.79 5.74
C SER A 61 3.15 -17.71 4.44
N GLN A 62 3.72 -16.53 4.15
CA GLN A 62 4.57 -16.30 2.98
C GLN A 62 6.06 -16.57 3.27
N SER A 63 6.42 -16.99 4.49
CA SER A 63 7.81 -17.24 4.92
C SER A 63 8.73 -16.03 4.71
N VAL A 64 8.21 -14.83 4.84
CA VAL A 64 9.02 -13.60 4.78
C VAL A 64 9.58 -13.26 6.15
N SER A 65 10.78 -12.74 6.20
CA SER A 65 11.46 -12.29 7.42
C SER A 65 11.41 -10.77 7.61
N THR A 66 10.95 -10.03 6.61
CA THR A 66 11.01 -8.56 6.63
C THR A 66 9.71 -7.96 6.10
N MET A 67 9.09 -7.10 6.89
CA MET A 67 8.01 -6.21 6.43
C MET A 67 8.56 -4.81 6.20
N VAL A 68 8.16 -4.17 5.11
CA VAL A 68 8.56 -2.80 4.81
C VAL A 68 7.36 -1.86 4.97
N ARG A 69 7.56 -0.76 5.68
CA ARG A 69 6.55 0.28 5.90
C ARG A 69 7.09 1.64 5.47
N GLY A 70 6.31 2.37 4.66
CA GLY A 70 6.62 3.74 4.27
C GLY A 70 6.20 4.74 5.34
N ILE A 71 7.08 5.68 5.66
CA ILE A 71 6.83 6.76 6.62
C ILE A 71 6.80 8.09 5.88
N ARG A 72 5.74 8.87 6.05
CA ARG A 72 5.56 10.19 5.43
C ARG A 72 5.67 11.34 6.44
N SER A 73 5.33 11.08 7.69
CA SER A 73 5.29 12.07 8.77
C SER A 73 5.62 11.46 10.12
N MET A 74 5.87 12.31 11.11
CA MET A 74 6.08 11.86 12.50
C MET A 74 4.84 11.14 13.05
N THR A 75 3.65 11.61 12.71
CA THR A 75 2.39 10.95 13.14
C THR A 75 2.25 9.55 12.55
N ASP A 76 2.62 9.35 11.27
CA ASP A 76 2.66 8.01 10.68
C ASP A 76 3.69 7.14 11.41
N PHE A 77 4.87 7.69 11.74
CA PHE A 77 5.94 6.97 12.42
C PHE A 77 5.51 6.45 13.79
N ASP A 78 4.89 7.28 14.61
CA ASP A 78 4.44 6.87 15.95
C ASP A 78 3.48 5.67 15.89
N TYR A 79 2.52 5.71 14.98
CA TYR A 79 1.57 4.61 14.80
C TYR A 79 2.26 3.33 14.27
N GLU A 80 3.05 3.47 13.23
CA GLU A 80 3.75 2.35 12.59
C GLU A 80 4.79 1.71 13.52
N PHE A 81 5.45 2.52 14.35
CA PHE A 81 6.40 2.04 15.35
C PHE A 81 5.71 1.20 16.43
N GLN A 82 4.56 1.67 16.94
CA GLN A 82 3.78 0.89 17.91
C GLN A 82 3.29 -0.42 17.30
N LEU A 83 2.80 -0.38 16.05
CA LEU A 83 2.35 -1.59 15.34
C LEU A 83 3.49 -2.57 15.11
N ALA A 84 4.68 -2.10 14.74
CA ALA A 84 5.87 -2.93 14.59
C ALA A 84 6.27 -3.61 15.90
N GLY A 85 6.19 -2.89 17.02
CA GLY A 85 6.44 -3.44 18.35
C GLY A 85 5.47 -4.57 18.72
N MET A 86 4.19 -4.42 18.39
CA MET A 86 3.18 -5.47 18.59
C MET A 86 3.43 -6.67 17.65
N ASN A 87 3.68 -6.42 16.38
CA ASN A 87 3.96 -7.47 15.39
C ASN A 87 5.19 -8.29 15.78
N ARG A 88 6.25 -7.66 16.30
CA ARG A 88 7.44 -8.35 16.79
C ARG A 88 7.16 -9.28 17.99
N ARG A 89 6.20 -8.94 18.83
CA ARG A 89 5.75 -9.85 19.93
C ARG A 89 4.98 -11.04 19.41
N LEU A 90 4.19 -10.87 18.34
CA LEU A 90 3.42 -11.95 17.71
C LEU A 90 4.31 -12.86 16.85
N ALA A 91 5.29 -12.30 16.17
CA ALA A 91 6.22 -13.03 15.30
C ALA A 91 7.65 -12.48 15.45
N PRO A 92 8.43 -12.93 16.45
CA PRO A 92 9.75 -12.39 16.77
C PRO A 92 10.80 -12.52 15.64
N HIS A 93 10.56 -13.40 14.68
CA HIS A 93 11.42 -13.66 13.53
C HIS A 93 11.13 -12.78 12.32
N ILE A 94 10.13 -11.90 12.41
CA ILE A 94 9.80 -10.94 11.35
C ILE A 94 10.15 -9.53 11.80
N ASP A 95 11.10 -8.91 11.12
CA ASP A 95 11.49 -7.52 11.36
C ASP A 95 10.67 -6.53 10.52
N THR A 96 10.43 -5.34 11.07
CA THR A 96 9.82 -4.24 10.33
C THR A 96 10.88 -3.20 10.00
N VAL A 97 11.03 -2.90 8.72
CA VAL A 97 11.91 -1.84 8.21
C VAL A 97 11.08 -0.62 7.81
N PHE A 98 11.47 0.54 8.28
CA PHE A 98 10.84 1.80 7.92
C PHE A 98 11.67 2.50 6.85
N LEU A 99 10.98 2.93 5.80
CA LEU A 99 11.60 3.65 4.71
C LEU A 99 10.93 5.00 4.51
N ASN A 100 11.75 6.01 4.34
CA ASN A 100 11.25 7.37 4.12
C ASN A 100 10.63 7.50 2.73
N THR A 101 9.54 8.24 2.65
CA THR A 101 8.90 8.60 1.38
C THR A 101 9.62 9.81 0.79
N SER A 102 9.81 9.84 -0.53
CA SER A 102 10.36 11.03 -1.19
C SER A 102 9.45 12.25 -0.98
N ASP A 103 10.04 13.44 -0.95
CA ASP A 103 9.35 14.71 -0.66
C ASP A 103 8.14 14.95 -1.55
N VAL A 104 8.20 14.50 -2.80
CA VAL A 104 7.12 14.62 -3.78
C VAL A 104 5.84 13.89 -3.34
N PHE A 105 5.97 12.80 -2.56
CA PHE A 105 4.83 11.97 -2.14
C PHE A 105 4.43 12.16 -0.68
N GLN A 106 5.12 13.01 0.07
CA GLN A 106 4.86 13.18 1.52
C GLN A 106 3.44 13.69 1.80
N CYS A 107 2.93 14.63 1.01
CA CYS A 107 1.59 15.19 1.19
C CYS A 107 0.48 14.33 0.57
N ILE A 108 0.81 13.29 -0.19
CA ILE A 108 -0.21 12.46 -0.85
C ILE A 108 -0.76 11.43 0.12
N SER A 109 -2.04 11.51 0.42
CA SER A 109 -2.76 10.47 1.14
C SER A 109 -3.99 10.00 0.37
N SER A 110 -4.31 8.73 0.47
CA SER A 110 -5.49 8.14 -0.17
C SER A 110 -6.80 8.79 0.30
N THR A 111 -6.84 9.28 1.51
CA THR A 111 -8.00 9.99 2.06
C THR A 111 -8.19 11.34 1.38
N LEU A 112 -7.12 12.14 1.28
CA LEU A 112 -7.18 13.46 0.63
C LEU A 112 -7.44 13.34 -0.87
N VAL A 113 -6.79 12.41 -1.56
CA VAL A 113 -7.02 12.17 -2.99
C VAL A 113 -8.48 11.80 -3.25
N ARG A 114 -9.05 10.92 -2.44
CA ARG A 114 -10.47 10.55 -2.55
C ARG A 114 -11.39 11.73 -2.28
N GLU A 115 -11.12 12.54 -1.28
CA GLU A 115 -11.91 13.72 -0.93
C GLU A 115 -11.89 14.75 -2.06
N ILE A 116 -10.70 15.08 -2.60
CA ILE A 116 -10.55 15.98 -3.74
C ILE A 116 -11.36 15.46 -4.94
N PHE A 117 -11.25 14.17 -5.24
CA PHE A 117 -11.98 13.55 -6.34
C PHE A 117 -13.51 13.64 -6.16
N MET A 118 -14.01 13.33 -4.96
CA MET A 118 -15.45 13.38 -4.64
C MET A 118 -16.02 14.81 -4.72
N LEU A 119 -15.19 15.82 -4.48
CA LEU A 119 -15.53 17.23 -4.64
C LEU A 119 -15.34 17.77 -6.07
N GLY A 120 -14.99 16.90 -7.03
CA GLY A 120 -14.80 17.27 -8.44
C GLY A 120 -13.44 17.89 -8.77
N GLY A 121 -12.47 17.81 -7.84
CA GLY A 121 -11.11 18.32 -8.07
C GLY A 121 -10.27 17.40 -8.95
N GLU A 122 -9.21 17.96 -9.53
CA GLU A 122 -8.28 17.25 -10.41
C GLU A 122 -7.29 16.40 -9.58
N VAL A 123 -7.23 15.09 -9.84
CA VAL A 123 -6.39 14.15 -9.09
C VAL A 123 -5.35 13.41 -9.95
N ALA A 124 -5.29 13.66 -11.25
CA ALA A 124 -4.37 12.97 -12.18
C ALA A 124 -2.90 13.04 -11.73
N GLN A 125 -2.48 14.16 -11.15
CA GLN A 125 -1.12 14.38 -10.67
C GLN A 125 -0.76 13.58 -9.40
N PHE A 126 -1.74 13.04 -8.68
CA PHE A 126 -1.56 12.35 -7.39
C PHE A 126 -1.64 10.84 -7.47
N VAL A 127 -2.06 10.29 -8.61
CA VAL A 127 -2.28 8.86 -8.81
C VAL A 127 -1.67 8.38 -10.12
N SER A 128 -1.45 7.05 -10.24
CA SER A 128 -1.01 6.49 -11.51
C SER A 128 -2.10 6.61 -12.60
N PRO A 129 -1.74 6.61 -13.88
CA PRO A 129 -2.70 6.66 -14.98
C PRO A 129 -3.79 5.58 -14.88
N THR A 130 -3.42 4.37 -14.48
CA THR A 130 -4.34 3.26 -14.26
C THR A 130 -5.39 3.57 -13.18
N VAL A 131 -4.94 4.10 -12.05
CA VAL A 131 -5.84 4.48 -10.95
C VAL A 131 -6.74 5.63 -11.36
N PHE A 132 -6.19 6.63 -12.06
CA PHE A 132 -6.97 7.77 -12.56
C PHE A 132 -8.10 7.34 -13.49
N GLN A 133 -7.83 6.43 -14.44
CA GLN A 133 -8.86 5.88 -15.33
C GLN A 133 -9.98 5.17 -14.55
N GLN A 134 -9.63 4.39 -13.53
CA GLN A 134 -10.62 3.71 -12.68
C GLN A 134 -11.43 4.70 -11.84
N MET A 135 -10.82 5.77 -11.33
CA MET A 135 -11.53 6.83 -10.63
C MET A 135 -12.54 7.55 -11.54
N GLN A 136 -12.14 7.88 -12.77
CA GLN A 136 -13.04 8.50 -13.74
C GLN A 136 -14.23 7.59 -14.11
N ALA A 137 -13.99 6.29 -14.25
CA ALA A 137 -15.06 5.32 -14.52
C ALA A 137 -16.04 5.20 -13.34
N HIS A 138 -15.52 5.30 -12.11
CA HIS A 138 -16.34 5.24 -10.88
C HIS A 138 -17.18 6.49 -10.67
N GLY A 139 -16.65 7.68 -10.97
CA GLY A 139 -17.35 8.97 -10.81
C GLY A 139 -18.45 9.25 -11.84
N LYS A 140 -18.59 8.39 -12.85
CA LYS A 140 -19.67 8.46 -13.86
C LYS A 140 -20.90 7.63 -13.49
N THR A 141 -20.89 6.96 -12.36
CA THR A 141 -22.00 6.16 -11.82
C THR A 141 -22.68 6.90 -10.69
#